data_2f24090f99dcb5e1c697e50fa253895e
#
_entry.id   2f24090f99dcb5e1c697e50fa253895e
#
_cell.length_a   1.000
_cell.length_b   1.000
_cell.length_c   1.000
_cell.angle_alpha   90.00
_cell.angle_beta   90.00
_cell.angle_gamma   90.00
#
_symmetry.space_group_name_H-M   'P 1'
#
loop_
_entity.id
_entity.type
_entity.pdbx_description
1 polymer ?
#
loop_
_entity_poly.entity_id
_entity_poly.type
_entity_poly.pdbx_seq_one_letter_code
_entity_poly.pdbx_strand_id
1 'polypeptide(L)'
;VSKPVTLMLSPVKGRGTAWAIEHRFNAHARSSFDDGWGTLEQAASEEHVGPATTIIEQNVKSILSGNESPDIGFDLSINPYRGCEHGCIYCFARPTHSYLNLSPGLDFETRILAKVNAAASLRKALSSPSYQPLPLNLGSATDAYQPAERRLRITRSVIEVLAEYRHAFSLITKS
;
A
#
# COMPACT_ATOMS: atom_id res chain seq x y z
N VAL A 1 -37.48 10.75 -1.31
CA VAL A 1 -36.07 10.40 -0.98
C VAL A 1 -35.34 10.28 -2.30
N SER A 2 -34.66 11.35 -2.73
CA SER A 2 -33.85 11.36 -3.95
C SER A 2 -32.58 10.52 -3.72
N LYS A 3 -32.31 9.59 -4.67
CA LYS A 3 -31.06 8.81 -4.67
C LYS A 3 -29.89 9.77 -4.90
N PRO A 4 -28.78 9.61 -4.17
CA PRO A 4 -27.58 10.41 -4.44
C PRO A 4 -27.09 10.13 -5.86
N VAL A 5 -26.88 11.19 -6.63
CA VAL A 5 -26.24 11.10 -7.96
C VAL A 5 -24.76 10.87 -7.72
N THR A 6 -24.29 9.66 -7.98
CA THR A 6 -22.84 9.37 -8.00
C THR A 6 -22.27 10.02 -9.25
N LEU A 7 -21.60 11.16 -9.08
CA LEU A 7 -20.81 11.75 -10.17
C LEU A 7 -19.66 10.78 -10.51
N MET A 8 -19.74 10.19 -11.71
CA MET A 8 -18.62 9.47 -12.28
C MET A 8 -17.55 10.48 -12.67
N LEU A 9 -16.57 10.68 -11.80
CA LEU A 9 -15.38 11.44 -12.15
C LEU A 9 -14.68 10.75 -13.32
N SER A 10 -14.18 11.53 -14.28
CA SER A 10 -13.45 11.02 -15.43
C SER A 10 -12.29 10.12 -14.96
N PRO A 11 -12.02 8.98 -15.64
CA PRO A 11 -10.98 8.06 -15.19
C PRO A 11 -9.62 8.76 -15.20
N VAL A 12 -8.94 8.70 -14.06
CA VAL A 12 -7.60 9.27 -13.88
C VAL A 12 -6.61 8.42 -14.67
N LYS A 13 -6.03 8.99 -15.74
CA LYS A 13 -5.07 8.30 -16.60
C LYS A 13 -3.88 7.75 -15.79
N GLY A 14 -3.54 6.48 -16.01
CA GLY A 14 -2.37 5.84 -15.39
C GLY A 14 -2.58 5.34 -13.96
N ARG A 15 -3.82 5.29 -13.46
CA ARG A 15 -4.18 4.71 -12.17
C ARG A 15 -5.20 3.59 -12.32
N GLY A 16 -5.16 2.59 -11.43
CA GLY A 16 -6.07 1.46 -11.45
C GLY A 16 -7.46 1.82 -10.91
N THR A 17 -7.56 2.85 -10.06
CA THR A 17 -8.81 3.40 -9.56
C THR A 17 -8.94 4.89 -9.86
N ALA A 18 -10.16 5.31 -10.22
CA ALA A 18 -10.47 6.68 -10.60
C ALA A 18 -10.97 7.54 -9.44
N TRP A 19 -11.30 6.95 -8.30
CA TRP A 19 -11.95 7.65 -7.19
C TRP A 19 -11.45 7.19 -5.81
N ALA A 20 -11.63 8.05 -4.81
CA ALA A 20 -11.51 7.70 -3.41
C ALA A 20 -12.75 6.90 -2.99
N ILE A 21 -12.57 5.70 -2.49
CA ILE A 21 -13.63 4.84 -1.98
C ILE A 21 -13.77 5.10 -0.48
N GLU A 22 -15.01 5.33 -0.04
CA GLU A 22 -15.33 5.39 1.38
C GLU A 22 -15.04 4.04 2.04
N HIS A 23 -14.50 4.08 3.23
CA HIS A 23 -14.21 2.87 3.99
C HIS A 23 -15.01 2.84 5.31
N ARG A 24 -15.20 1.64 5.86
CA ARG A 24 -16.06 1.38 7.03
C ARG A 24 -15.71 2.16 8.31
N PHE A 25 -14.54 2.77 8.37
CA PHE A 25 -14.08 3.57 9.51
C PHE A 25 -14.28 5.08 9.29
N ASN A 26 -14.82 5.50 8.16
CA ASN A 26 -15.15 6.90 7.91
C ASN A 26 -16.40 7.29 8.72
N ALA A 27 -16.22 8.20 9.66
CA ALA A 27 -17.33 8.77 10.42
C ALA A 27 -18.09 9.88 9.66
N HIS A 28 -17.47 10.44 8.62
CA HIS A 28 -18.02 11.55 7.83
C HIS A 28 -17.78 11.32 6.34
N ALA A 29 -18.87 11.30 5.57
CA ALA A 29 -18.82 11.33 4.11
C ALA A 29 -18.74 12.79 3.63
N ARG A 30 -17.79 13.08 2.72
CA ARG A 30 -17.75 14.35 2.00
C ARG A 30 -18.24 14.08 0.57
N SER A 31 -19.39 14.60 0.22
CA SER A 31 -19.87 14.64 -1.15
C SER A 31 -19.61 16.02 -1.74
N SER A 32 -19.21 16.09 -3.00
CA SER A 32 -19.19 17.34 -3.76
C SER A 32 -20.64 17.79 -3.94
N PHE A 33 -20.90 19.05 -3.64
CA PHE A 33 -22.20 19.68 -3.79
C PHE A 33 -22.07 20.71 -4.92
N ASP A 34 -22.99 20.67 -5.87
CA ASP A 34 -23.11 21.70 -6.89
C ASP A 34 -23.85 22.89 -6.28
N ASP A 35 -23.11 24.00 -6.12
CA ASP A 35 -23.63 25.25 -5.62
C ASP A 35 -24.23 26.15 -6.73
N GLY A 36 -24.27 25.65 -7.97
CA GLY A 36 -24.78 26.36 -9.14
C GLY A 36 -23.82 27.39 -9.75
N TRP A 37 -22.57 27.49 -9.26
CA TRP A 37 -21.58 28.42 -9.78
C TRP A 37 -20.69 27.83 -10.87
N GLY A 38 -20.98 26.62 -11.36
CA GLY A 38 -20.21 25.96 -12.43
C GLY A 38 -18.84 25.42 -12.02
N THR A 39 -18.52 25.40 -10.74
CA THR A 39 -17.24 24.91 -10.21
C THR A 39 -17.02 23.43 -10.50
N LEU A 40 -18.08 22.64 -10.57
CA LEU A 40 -17.99 21.22 -10.94
C LEU A 40 -17.72 21.01 -12.42
N GLU A 41 -18.28 21.86 -13.30
CA GLU A 41 -18.02 21.80 -14.75
C GLU A 41 -16.59 22.23 -15.09
N GLN A 42 -16.07 23.25 -14.38
CA GLN A 42 -14.68 23.69 -14.52
C GLN A 42 -13.70 22.60 -14.05
N ALA A 43 -13.98 21.95 -12.90
CA ALA A 43 -13.18 20.83 -12.42
C ALA A 43 -13.21 19.61 -13.36
N ALA A 44 -14.29 19.40 -14.09
CA ALA A 44 -14.43 18.32 -15.08
C ALA A 44 -13.71 18.60 -16.40
N SER A 45 -13.47 19.88 -16.74
CA SER A 45 -12.82 20.30 -17.99
C SER A 45 -11.29 20.35 -17.91
N GLU A 46 -10.72 20.41 -16.71
CA GLU A 46 -9.27 20.31 -16.53
C GLU A 46 -8.81 18.87 -16.82
N GLU A 47 -7.81 18.70 -17.69
CA GLU A 47 -7.15 17.40 -17.88
C GLU A 47 -6.64 16.91 -16.52
N HIS A 48 -7.33 15.96 -15.91
CA HIS A 48 -6.96 15.38 -14.63
C HIS A 48 -5.68 14.56 -14.83
N VAL A 49 -4.55 15.23 -14.68
CA VAL A 49 -3.28 14.53 -14.42
C VAL A 49 -3.47 13.79 -13.09
N GLY A 50 -3.34 12.46 -13.14
CA GLY A 50 -3.49 11.64 -11.93
C GLY A 50 -2.61 12.16 -10.80
N PRO A 51 -3.08 12.15 -9.55
CA PRO A 51 -2.32 12.66 -8.42
C PRO A 51 -0.97 11.97 -8.34
N ALA A 52 0.08 12.77 -8.13
CA ALA A 52 1.44 12.26 -7.96
C ALA A 52 1.50 11.35 -6.73
N THR A 53 2.35 10.31 -6.80
CA THR A 53 2.59 9.45 -5.64
C THR A 53 3.30 10.23 -4.54
N THR A 54 2.75 10.19 -3.34
CA THR A 54 3.36 10.71 -2.12
C THR A 54 3.97 9.57 -1.31
N ILE A 55 5.26 9.67 -1.01
CA ILE A 55 5.95 8.73 -0.14
C ILE A 55 5.94 9.27 1.29
N ILE A 56 5.42 8.46 2.21
CA ILE A 56 5.35 8.76 3.64
C ILE A 56 6.34 7.83 4.35
N GLU A 57 7.42 8.37 4.87
CA GLU A 57 8.40 7.59 5.62
C GLU A 57 7.85 7.20 6.99
N GLN A 58 8.03 5.93 7.36
CA GLN A 58 7.57 5.38 8.62
C GLN A 58 8.65 4.52 9.27
N ASN A 59 8.85 4.70 10.57
CA ASN A 59 9.61 3.77 11.38
C ASN A 59 8.67 2.75 12.04
N VAL A 60 9.02 1.47 11.94
CA VAL A 60 8.24 0.37 12.53
C VAL A 60 8.98 -0.26 13.71
N LYS A 61 8.21 -0.75 14.68
CA LYS A 61 8.77 -1.50 15.83
C LYS A 61 9.19 -2.92 15.43
N SER A 62 8.39 -3.57 14.57
CA SER A 62 8.67 -4.87 13.98
C SER A 62 8.36 -4.81 12.50
N ILE A 63 9.24 -5.41 11.70
CA ILE A 63 9.01 -5.59 10.26
C ILE A 63 8.37 -6.94 9.95
N LEU A 64 8.53 -7.91 10.84
CA LEU A 64 7.93 -9.23 10.72
C LEU A 64 6.45 -9.18 11.11
N SER A 65 5.62 -9.79 10.32
CA SER A 65 4.20 -10.01 10.57
C SER A 65 3.91 -11.50 10.49
N GLY A 66 3.26 -12.05 11.52
CA GLY A 66 2.80 -13.44 11.52
C GLY A 66 1.61 -13.64 10.59
N ASN A 67 1.43 -14.87 10.12
CA ASN A 67 0.27 -15.32 9.37
C ASN A 67 -0.24 -16.62 9.98
N GLU A 68 -1.51 -16.65 10.35
CA GLU A 68 -2.17 -17.81 10.97
C GLU A 68 -3.18 -18.47 10.00
N SER A 69 -3.22 -18.02 8.75
CA SER A 69 -4.15 -18.58 7.77
C SER A 69 -3.64 -19.94 7.28
N PRO A 70 -4.46 -21.01 7.39
CA PRO A 70 -4.07 -22.34 6.95
C PRO A 70 -3.92 -22.46 5.41
N ASP A 71 -4.47 -21.48 4.67
CA ASP A 71 -4.48 -21.49 3.20
C ASP A 71 -3.22 -20.84 2.59
N ILE A 72 -2.34 -20.29 3.42
CA ILE A 72 -1.16 -19.55 2.97
C ILE A 72 0.10 -20.30 3.44
N GLY A 73 0.94 -20.67 2.48
CA GLY A 73 2.12 -21.53 2.71
C GLY A 73 3.34 -20.82 3.32
N PHE A 74 3.16 -19.74 4.10
CA PHE A 74 4.23 -19.08 4.86
C PHE A 74 3.70 -18.57 6.21
N ASP A 75 4.54 -18.67 7.22
CA ASP A 75 4.19 -18.27 8.60
C ASP A 75 4.54 -16.82 8.89
N LEU A 76 5.56 -16.28 8.22
CA LEU A 76 6.05 -14.91 8.40
C LEU A 76 6.01 -14.14 7.09
N SER A 77 5.74 -12.86 7.19
CA SER A 77 5.81 -11.95 6.04
C SER A 77 6.55 -10.67 6.37
N ILE A 78 7.22 -10.13 5.34
CA ILE A 78 7.83 -8.81 5.35
C ILE A 78 7.18 -8.00 4.23
N ASN A 79 6.62 -6.85 4.58
CA ASN A 79 6.12 -5.88 3.63
C ASN A 79 6.87 -4.56 3.84
N PRO A 80 7.86 -4.24 2.97
CA PRO A 80 8.67 -3.02 3.09
C PRO A 80 7.86 -1.73 2.99
N TYR A 81 6.72 -1.82 2.33
CA TYR A 81 5.79 -0.73 2.10
C TYR A 81 4.37 -1.07 2.58
N ARG A 82 3.51 -0.07 2.62
CA ARG A 82 2.04 -0.20 2.60
C ARG A 82 1.51 0.64 1.44
N GLY A 83 0.55 0.09 0.69
CA GLY A 83 0.16 0.62 -0.60
C GLY A 83 1.06 0.12 -1.73
N CYS A 84 0.63 0.33 -2.97
CA CYS A 84 1.34 -0.17 -4.14
C CYS A 84 1.00 0.66 -5.38
N GLU A 85 2.02 1.28 -5.99
CA GLU A 85 1.89 2.11 -7.19
C GLU A 85 1.45 1.33 -8.44
N HIS A 86 1.53 -0.02 -8.45
CA HIS A 86 1.04 -0.82 -9.57
C HIS A 86 -0.47 -0.75 -9.77
N GLY A 87 -1.22 -0.34 -8.75
CA GLY A 87 -2.63 0.00 -8.85
C GLY A 87 -3.56 -1.12 -9.31
N CYS A 88 -3.21 -2.40 -9.12
CA CYS A 88 -4.06 -3.51 -9.55
C CYS A 88 -5.47 -3.38 -8.95
N ILE A 89 -6.50 -3.32 -9.81
CA ILE A 89 -7.89 -3.15 -9.36
C ILE A 89 -8.39 -4.33 -8.52
N TYR A 90 -7.85 -5.51 -8.75
CA TYR A 90 -8.20 -6.77 -8.07
C TYR A 90 -7.35 -7.05 -6.83
N CYS A 91 -6.51 -6.11 -6.38
CA CYS A 91 -5.58 -6.36 -5.28
C CYS A 91 -6.33 -6.52 -3.95
N PHE A 92 -6.18 -7.69 -3.33
CA PHE A 92 -6.77 -8.00 -2.02
C PHE A 92 -6.21 -7.15 -0.88
N ALA A 93 -5.03 -6.55 -1.06
CA ALA A 93 -4.38 -5.72 -0.04
C ALA A 93 -4.97 -4.30 0.10
N ARG A 94 -5.79 -3.85 -0.86
CA ARG A 94 -6.39 -2.51 -0.86
C ARG A 94 -7.11 -2.15 0.46
N PRO A 95 -7.93 -3.03 1.06
CA PRO A 95 -8.61 -2.72 2.33
C PRO A 95 -7.65 -2.42 3.49
N THR A 96 -6.37 -2.79 3.39
CA THR A 96 -5.40 -2.50 4.46
C THR A 96 -5.16 -1.00 4.66
N HIS A 97 -5.39 -0.16 3.63
CA HIS A 97 -5.32 1.29 3.75
C HIS A 97 -6.40 1.89 4.64
N SER A 98 -7.56 1.24 4.74
CA SER A 98 -8.62 1.67 5.66
C SER A 98 -8.18 1.69 7.13
N TYR A 99 -7.26 0.81 7.53
CA TYR A 99 -6.67 0.84 8.89
C TYR A 99 -5.76 2.04 9.14
N LEU A 100 -5.38 2.76 8.08
CA LEU A 100 -4.60 3.99 8.14
C LEU A 100 -5.48 5.24 8.01
N ASN A 101 -6.80 5.08 8.00
CA ASN A 101 -7.76 6.12 7.70
C ASN A 101 -7.54 6.74 6.30
N LEU A 102 -7.13 5.91 5.34
CA LEU A 102 -6.90 6.24 3.94
C LEU A 102 -7.85 5.44 3.05
N SER A 103 -8.18 5.99 1.89
CA SER A 103 -9.04 5.30 0.92
C SER A 103 -8.38 4.03 0.37
N PRO A 104 -9.07 2.88 0.34
CA PRO A 104 -8.60 1.66 -0.32
C PRO A 104 -8.57 1.79 -1.87
N GLY A 105 -9.15 2.85 -2.41
CA GLY A 105 -9.12 3.19 -3.82
C GLY A 105 -7.83 3.90 -4.20
N LEU A 106 -7.95 5.19 -4.48
CA LEU A 106 -6.86 6.00 -5.02
C LEU A 106 -5.68 6.17 -4.03
N ASP A 107 -5.94 6.30 -2.71
CA ASP A 107 -4.85 6.47 -1.74
C ASP A 107 -3.95 5.22 -1.66
N PHE A 108 -4.49 4.02 -1.92
CA PHE A 108 -3.67 2.80 -1.96
C PHE A 108 -2.57 2.86 -3.03
N GLU A 109 -2.79 3.59 -4.11
CA GLU A 109 -1.88 3.73 -5.24
C GLU A 109 -0.98 4.96 -5.15
N THR A 110 -1.42 5.98 -4.41
CA THR A 110 -0.81 7.31 -4.43
C THR A 110 -0.20 7.73 -3.10
N ARG A 111 -0.54 7.07 -2.00
CA ARG A 111 -0.03 7.35 -0.67
C ARG A 111 0.68 6.13 -0.11
N ILE A 112 1.96 6.02 -0.45
CA ILE A 112 2.78 4.86 -0.11
C ILE A 112 3.52 5.11 1.20
N LEU A 113 3.30 4.25 2.20
CA LEU A 113 4.10 4.29 3.43
C LEU A 113 5.34 3.43 3.24
N ALA A 114 6.51 4.03 3.40
CA ALA A 114 7.81 3.40 3.24
C ALA A 114 8.44 3.13 4.62
N LYS A 115 8.70 1.88 4.96
CA LYS A 115 9.28 1.48 6.25
C LYS A 115 10.80 1.63 6.22
N VAL A 116 11.28 2.85 6.39
CA VAL A 116 12.68 3.21 6.19
C VAL A 116 13.67 2.49 7.09
N ASN A 117 13.23 2.01 8.26
CA ASN A 117 14.05 1.23 9.17
C ASN A 117 13.89 -0.30 9.02
N ALA A 118 13.33 -0.78 7.90
CA ALA A 118 13.00 -2.19 7.69
C ALA A 118 14.19 -3.13 7.91
N ALA A 119 15.34 -2.83 7.29
CA ALA A 119 16.55 -3.63 7.42
C ALA A 119 17.08 -3.69 8.87
N ALA A 120 17.11 -2.56 9.57
CA ALA A 120 17.55 -2.51 10.96
C ALA A 120 16.61 -3.28 11.89
N SER A 121 15.29 -3.13 11.68
CA SER A 121 14.26 -3.87 12.42
C SER A 121 14.36 -5.39 12.17
N LEU A 122 14.62 -5.80 10.93
CA LEU A 122 14.82 -7.21 10.57
C LEU A 122 16.08 -7.77 11.22
N ARG A 123 17.21 -7.09 11.11
CA ARG A 123 18.48 -7.51 11.74
C ARG A 123 18.31 -7.73 13.24
N LYS A 124 17.61 -6.80 13.92
CA LYS A 124 17.29 -6.93 15.35
C LYS A 124 16.45 -8.17 15.63
N ALA A 125 15.45 -8.47 14.79
CA ALA A 125 14.60 -9.64 14.97
C ALA A 125 15.37 -10.95 14.77
N LEU A 126 16.16 -11.05 13.69
CA LEU A 126 16.94 -12.26 13.37
C LEU A 126 18.08 -12.51 14.36
N SER A 127 18.60 -11.47 15.02
CA SER A 127 19.64 -11.59 16.05
C SER A 127 19.08 -12.03 17.41
N SER A 128 17.76 -12.12 17.57
CA SER A 128 17.16 -12.49 18.85
C SER A 128 17.43 -13.98 19.15
N PRO A 129 17.89 -14.34 20.37
CA PRO A 129 18.05 -15.73 20.76
C PRO A 129 16.75 -16.55 20.73
N SER A 130 15.60 -15.89 20.80
CA SER A 130 14.28 -16.52 20.73
C SER A 130 13.74 -16.64 19.31
N TYR A 131 14.46 -16.14 18.30
CA TYR A 131 14.01 -16.21 16.93
C TYR A 131 14.09 -17.65 16.40
N GLN A 132 12.99 -18.11 15.83
CA GLN A 132 12.94 -19.41 15.15
C GLN A 132 12.78 -19.15 13.64
N PRO A 133 13.67 -19.69 12.80
CA PRO A 133 13.55 -19.55 11.34
C PRO A 133 12.30 -20.29 10.84
N LEU A 134 11.37 -19.55 10.27
CA LEU A 134 10.14 -20.03 9.66
C LEU A 134 10.07 -19.57 8.20
N PRO A 135 9.30 -20.28 7.34
CA PRO A 135 9.08 -19.82 5.98
C PRO A 135 8.62 -18.35 5.94
N LEU A 136 9.35 -17.53 5.18
CA LEU A 136 9.15 -16.08 5.11
C LEU A 136 8.78 -15.67 3.69
N ASN A 137 7.76 -14.83 3.56
CA ASN A 137 7.38 -14.23 2.29
C ASN A 137 7.65 -12.73 2.29
N LEU A 138 8.27 -12.23 1.22
CA LEU A 138 8.54 -10.82 0.98
C LEU A 138 7.56 -10.29 -0.07
N GLY A 139 6.76 -9.28 0.30
CA GLY A 139 5.81 -8.64 -0.61
C GLY A 139 4.43 -9.30 -0.65
N SER A 140 3.91 -9.83 0.48
CA SER A 140 2.59 -10.44 0.53
C SER A 140 1.43 -9.44 0.38
N ALA A 141 1.56 -8.23 0.92
CA ALA A 141 0.51 -7.19 0.91
C ALA A 141 0.93 -5.89 0.21
N THR A 142 2.05 -5.90 -0.47
CA THR A 142 2.57 -4.82 -1.33
C THR A 142 3.49 -5.43 -2.36
N ASP A 143 3.71 -4.76 -3.49
CA ASP A 143 4.76 -5.22 -4.41
C ASP A 143 6.14 -4.78 -3.90
N ALA A 144 7.04 -5.75 -3.78
CA ALA A 144 8.39 -5.52 -3.28
C ALA A 144 9.22 -4.64 -4.25
N TYR A 145 8.93 -4.68 -5.55
CA TYR A 145 9.61 -3.92 -6.59
C TYR A 145 8.75 -2.84 -7.24
N GLN A 146 7.75 -2.31 -6.51
CA GLN A 146 6.99 -1.16 -6.99
C GLN A 146 7.91 0.03 -7.33
N PRO A 147 7.48 1.01 -8.17
CA PRO A 147 8.32 2.11 -8.65
C PRO A 147 9.11 2.85 -7.58
N ALA A 148 8.55 3.04 -6.38
CA ALA A 148 9.23 3.68 -5.24
C ALA A 148 10.55 3.00 -4.86
N GLU A 149 10.65 1.67 -5.05
CA GLU A 149 11.83 0.88 -4.70
C GLU A 149 13.07 1.28 -5.51
N ARG A 150 12.90 1.77 -6.75
CA ARG A 150 14.02 2.27 -7.57
C ARG A 150 14.85 3.33 -6.86
N ARG A 151 14.18 4.17 -6.06
CA ARG A 151 14.80 5.26 -5.30
C ARG A 151 15.13 4.85 -3.87
N LEU A 152 14.20 4.21 -3.18
CA LEU A 152 14.30 3.98 -1.74
C LEU A 152 15.13 2.74 -1.38
N ARG A 153 15.17 1.73 -2.25
CA ARG A 153 15.94 0.49 -2.09
C ARG A 153 15.73 -0.23 -0.75
N ILE A 154 14.53 -0.12 -0.18
CA ILE A 154 14.20 -0.74 1.12
C ILE A 154 14.12 -2.26 0.98
N THR A 155 13.47 -2.77 -0.07
CA THR A 155 13.41 -4.20 -0.36
C THR A 155 14.81 -4.77 -0.54
N ARG A 156 15.67 -4.08 -1.30
CA ARG A 156 17.06 -4.46 -1.47
C ARG A 156 17.79 -4.59 -0.14
N SER A 157 17.67 -3.60 0.74
CA SER A 157 18.33 -3.62 2.05
C SER A 157 17.80 -4.75 2.96
N VAL A 158 16.53 -5.11 2.84
CA VAL A 158 15.92 -6.28 3.51
C VAL A 158 16.52 -7.57 2.98
N ILE A 159 16.64 -7.73 1.65
CA ILE A 159 17.24 -8.91 1.02
C ILE A 159 18.72 -9.06 1.42
N GLU A 160 19.47 -7.98 1.49
CA GLU A 160 20.86 -7.99 1.96
C GLU A 160 20.98 -8.53 3.40
N VAL A 161 20.05 -8.15 4.29
CA VAL A 161 19.99 -8.72 5.65
C VAL A 161 19.63 -10.20 5.62
N LEU A 162 18.63 -10.61 4.82
CA LEU A 162 18.26 -12.02 4.70
C LEU A 162 19.43 -12.87 4.17
N ALA A 163 20.21 -12.35 3.22
CA ALA A 163 21.41 -13.00 2.71
C ALA A 163 22.52 -13.11 3.78
N GLU A 164 22.75 -12.04 4.56
CA GLU A 164 23.70 -12.03 5.70
C GLU A 164 23.41 -13.16 6.69
N TYR A 165 22.13 -13.36 7.01
CA TYR A 165 21.68 -14.43 7.93
C TYR A 165 21.43 -15.77 7.23
N ARG A 166 21.61 -15.87 5.91
CA ARG A 166 21.31 -17.07 5.10
C ARG A 166 19.88 -17.56 5.31
N HIS A 167 18.95 -16.62 5.52
CA HIS A 167 17.55 -16.93 5.76
C HIS A 167 16.83 -17.18 4.45
N ALA A 168 16.14 -18.33 4.37
CA ALA A 168 15.32 -18.66 3.20
C ALA A 168 14.07 -17.76 3.14
N PHE A 169 13.71 -17.29 1.95
CA PHE A 169 12.50 -16.51 1.73
C PHE A 169 11.94 -16.74 0.32
N SER A 170 10.66 -16.52 0.18
CA SER A 170 9.98 -16.36 -1.11
C SER A 170 9.69 -14.89 -1.37
N LEU A 171 9.57 -14.50 -2.63
CA LEU A 171 9.24 -13.13 -3.02
C LEU A 171 8.11 -13.16 -4.04
N ILE A 172 7.14 -12.27 -3.85
CA ILE A 172 6.03 -12.07 -4.77
C ILE A 172 6.16 -10.67 -5.37
N THR A 173 6.18 -10.60 -6.70
CA THR A 173 6.21 -9.33 -7.44
C THR A 173 5.47 -9.44 -8.75
N LYS A 174 4.96 -8.30 -9.22
CA LYS A 174 4.40 -8.11 -10.54
C LYS A 174 5.43 -7.49 -11.52
N SER A 175 6.48 -6.88 -10.98
CA SER A 175 7.56 -6.25 -11.76
C SER A 175 8.52 -7.25 -12.34
#